data_d29460abffdccb247e280efc33feadb0
#
_entry.id   d29460abffdccb247e280efc33feadb0
#
_cell.length_a   1.000
_cell.length_b   1.000
_cell.length_c   1.000
_cell.angle_alpha   90.00
_cell.angle_beta   90.00
_cell.angle_gamma   90.00
#
_symmetry.space_group_name_H-M   'P 1'
#
loop_
_entity.id
_entity.type
_entity.pdbx_description
1 polymer ?
#
loop_
_entity_poly.entity_id
_entity_poly.type
_entity_poly.pdbx_seq_one_letter_code
_entity_poly.pdbx_strand_id
1 'polypeptide(L)'
;MEIDSITRNFLKDKYGIVHSRKMADISYPSTGNDFYFQLEDKSFWFRHRNNFILEAVRRYPPKGEILDIGGGNGYVTRRLIDEGYPAVLLEPGLSGAYNGKVKRNLPHVICSTLQDLNLRDASVAAAGCFDVIEHIDNDAAFVTDVARILQPKGMLYLTLPAKQWLWSACDVYSGHFRRHDERSVANLLEEHFNIIYLTFFFGCLSLPLFLMKALPFRLGISKEKPNVLTHETEHGANGGIIVSLIKRILDKETSLIREGKSKTWGTTCLVIAKKKL
;
A
#
# COMPACT_ATOMS: atom_id res chain seq x y z
N MET A 1 -13.22 -15.44 3.28
CA MET A 1 -12.53 -15.78 4.57
C MET A 1 -13.57 -15.67 5.66
N GLU A 2 -13.87 -16.73 6.39
CA GLU A 2 -14.77 -16.63 7.54
C GLU A 2 -14.01 -15.98 8.70
N ILE A 3 -14.14 -14.68 8.87
CA ILE A 3 -13.47 -13.91 9.92
C ILE A 3 -13.74 -14.51 11.29
N ASP A 4 -14.96 -14.98 11.54
CA ASP A 4 -15.35 -15.60 12.81
C ASP A 4 -14.60 -16.92 13.12
N SER A 5 -14.14 -17.65 12.08
CA SER A 5 -13.33 -18.87 12.27
C SER A 5 -11.87 -18.58 12.59
N ILE A 6 -11.38 -17.40 12.25
CA ILE A 6 -9.99 -16.95 12.40
C ILE A 6 -9.81 -16.25 13.75
N THR A 7 -10.86 -15.63 14.27
CA THR A 7 -10.80 -14.66 15.38
C THR A 7 -11.22 -15.23 16.72
N ARG A 8 -11.18 -16.55 16.94
CA ARG A 8 -11.61 -17.21 18.19
C ARG A 8 -10.95 -16.68 19.48
N ASN A 9 -9.81 -15.97 19.36
CA ASN A 9 -9.07 -15.39 20.48
C ASN A 9 -9.00 -13.84 20.45
N PHE A 10 -9.81 -13.18 19.63
CA PHE A 10 -9.79 -11.73 19.45
C PHE A 10 -10.96 -11.08 20.17
N LEU A 11 -10.77 -9.82 20.56
CA LEU A 11 -11.80 -8.99 21.18
C LEU A 11 -12.46 -8.15 20.08
N LYS A 12 -13.79 -8.11 20.08
CA LYS A 12 -14.54 -7.22 19.20
C LYS A 12 -14.98 -6.00 20.00
N ASP A 13 -14.64 -4.81 19.53
CA ASP A 13 -15.00 -3.57 20.19
C ASP A 13 -16.45 -3.14 19.86
N LYS A 14 -16.87 -2.00 20.44
CA LYS A 14 -18.22 -1.43 20.22
C LYS A 14 -18.49 -0.99 18.78
N TYR A 15 -17.47 -0.81 17.97
CA TYR A 15 -17.57 -0.48 16.54
C TYR A 15 -17.56 -1.73 15.65
N GLY A 16 -17.30 -2.89 16.23
CA GLY A 16 -17.17 -4.15 15.52
C GLY A 16 -15.80 -4.37 14.89
N ILE A 17 -14.78 -3.64 15.33
CA ILE A 17 -13.38 -3.89 14.96
C ILE A 17 -12.89 -5.08 15.78
N VAL A 18 -12.21 -5.99 15.10
CA VAL A 18 -11.60 -7.17 15.75
C VAL A 18 -10.16 -6.81 16.13
N HIS A 19 -9.80 -6.94 17.39
CA HIS A 19 -8.49 -6.56 17.94
C HIS A 19 -7.68 -7.78 18.35
N SER A 20 -6.38 -7.78 18.04
CA SER A 20 -5.43 -8.67 18.70
C SER A 20 -5.28 -8.27 20.18
N ARG A 21 -4.90 -9.23 21.03
CA ARG A 21 -4.68 -8.97 22.46
C ARG A 21 -3.44 -8.16 22.76
N LYS A 22 -2.48 -8.13 21.82
CA LYS A 22 -1.25 -7.34 21.90
C LYS A 22 -1.37 -6.17 20.94
N MET A 23 -0.99 -4.99 21.40
CA MET A 23 -0.74 -3.86 20.51
C MET A 23 0.72 -3.93 20.07
N ALA A 24 0.93 -3.95 18.76
CA ALA A 24 2.27 -3.97 18.20
C ALA A 24 2.87 -2.56 18.16
N ASP A 25 4.18 -2.48 18.37
CA ASP A 25 4.96 -1.29 18.01
C ASP A 25 5.09 -1.25 16.48
N ILE A 26 4.61 -0.17 15.89
CA ILE A 26 4.68 0.08 14.45
C ILE A 26 5.62 1.24 14.15
N SER A 27 6.41 1.14 13.08
CA SER A 27 7.34 2.19 12.66
C SER A 27 6.63 3.43 12.14
N TYR A 28 5.39 3.29 11.66
CA TYR A 28 4.58 4.38 11.12
C TYR A 28 4.11 5.34 12.22
N PRO A 29 4.19 6.67 12.00
CA PRO A 29 3.79 7.67 13.01
C PRO A 29 2.32 7.52 13.43
N SER A 30 2.04 7.53 14.74
CA SER A 30 0.68 7.33 15.29
C SER A 30 -0.36 8.34 14.79
N THR A 31 0.08 9.57 14.44
CA THR A 31 -0.77 10.64 13.89
C THR A 31 -0.89 10.59 12.36
N GLY A 32 -0.12 9.73 11.70
CA GLY A 32 -0.04 9.68 10.24
C GLY A 32 -1.38 9.33 9.59
N ASN A 33 -2.09 8.36 10.13
CA ASN A 33 -3.37 7.92 9.58
C ASN A 33 -4.43 9.03 9.56
N ASP A 34 -4.58 9.80 10.63
CA ASP A 34 -5.56 10.91 10.68
C ASP A 34 -5.18 12.05 9.74
N PHE A 35 -3.89 12.31 9.61
CA PHE A 35 -3.38 13.29 8.66
C PHE A 35 -3.69 12.91 7.21
N TYR A 36 -3.33 11.69 6.80
CA TYR A 36 -3.56 11.23 5.43
C TYR A 36 -5.04 11.01 5.12
N PHE A 37 -5.87 10.66 6.10
CA PHE A 37 -7.32 10.52 5.88
C PHE A 37 -7.95 11.75 5.21
N GLN A 38 -7.52 12.95 5.59
CA GLN A 38 -8.03 14.20 5.03
C GLN A 38 -7.53 14.46 3.59
N LEU A 39 -6.40 13.89 3.22
CA LEU A 39 -5.78 14.09 1.91
C LEU A 39 -6.20 13.04 0.87
N GLU A 40 -6.47 11.81 1.30
CA GLU A 40 -6.71 10.67 0.41
C GLU A 40 -7.78 10.94 -0.65
N ASP A 41 -8.91 11.51 -0.27
CA ASP A 41 -10.03 11.76 -1.18
C ASP A 41 -9.79 12.98 -2.11
N LYS A 42 -8.92 13.90 -1.73
CA LYS A 42 -8.65 15.15 -2.45
C LYS A 42 -7.44 15.06 -3.38
N SER A 43 -6.46 14.27 -3.01
CA SER A 43 -5.16 14.18 -3.68
C SER A 43 -5.25 13.45 -5.02
N PHE A 44 -4.65 14.03 -6.07
CA PHE A 44 -4.49 13.34 -7.35
C PHE A 44 -3.58 12.11 -7.21
N TRP A 45 -2.61 12.15 -6.29
CA TRP A 45 -1.65 11.08 -6.07
C TRP A 45 -2.37 9.82 -5.53
N PHE A 46 -3.13 9.97 -4.43
CA PHE A 46 -3.88 8.85 -3.86
C PHE A 46 -4.93 8.29 -4.82
N ARG A 47 -5.63 9.16 -5.54
CA ARG A 47 -6.61 8.73 -6.55
C ARG A 47 -5.96 7.95 -7.69
N HIS A 48 -4.84 8.45 -8.23
CA HIS A 48 -4.13 7.76 -9.31
C HIS A 48 -3.59 6.41 -8.82
N ARG A 49 -2.93 6.38 -7.67
CA ARG A 49 -2.43 5.15 -7.04
C ARG A 49 -3.56 4.13 -6.88
N ASN A 50 -4.68 4.54 -6.34
CA ASN A 50 -5.84 3.67 -6.12
C ASN A 50 -6.43 3.14 -7.45
N ASN A 51 -6.55 3.99 -8.47
CA ASN A 51 -6.95 3.58 -9.81
C ASN A 51 -5.94 2.60 -10.43
N PHE A 52 -4.65 2.83 -10.23
CA PHE A 52 -3.59 1.96 -10.75
C PHE A 52 -3.65 0.57 -10.11
N ILE A 53 -3.83 0.49 -8.80
CA ILE A 53 -4.05 -0.78 -8.06
C ILE A 53 -5.31 -1.49 -8.57
N LEU A 54 -6.40 -0.77 -8.71
CA LEU A 54 -7.66 -1.34 -9.18
C LEU A 54 -7.55 -1.95 -10.59
N GLU A 55 -6.92 -1.24 -11.53
CA GLU A 55 -6.70 -1.78 -12.88
C GLU A 55 -5.81 -3.03 -12.87
N ALA A 56 -4.85 -3.08 -11.96
CA ALA A 56 -4.03 -4.27 -11.75
C ALA A 56 -4.87 -5.46 -11.25
N VAL A 57 -5.74 -5.24 -10.27
CA VAL A 57 -6.66 -6.26 -9.75
C VAL A 57 -7.67 -6.69 -10.83
N ARG A 58 -8.19 -5.76 -11.64
CA ARG A 58 -9.08 -6.09 -12.76
C ARG A 58 -8.43 -6.97 -13.82
N ARG A 59 -7.17 -6.69 -14.15
CA ARG A 59 -6.44 -7.46 -15.15
C ARG A 59 -6.00 -8.84 -14.65
N TYR A 60 -5.69 -8.94 -13.38
CA TYR A 60 -5.21 -10.16 -12.73
C TYR A 60 -6.09 -10.46 -11.50
N PRO A 61 -7.36 -10.82 -11.70
CA PRO A 61 -8.33 -10.92 -10.62
C PRO A 61 -7.99 -12.04 -9.63
N PRO A 62 -8.21 -11.83 -8.33
CA PRO A 62 -8.09 -12.88 -7.33
C PRO A 62 -9.24 -13.88 -7.48
N LYS A 63 -9.03 -15.10 -6.98
CA LYS A 63 -10.10 -16.12 -6.92
C LYS A 63 -11.00 -16.00 -5.68
N GLY A 64 -10.85 -14.99 -4.87
CA GLY A 64 -11.61 -14.80 -3.65
C GLY A 64 -11.29 -13.46 -3.00
N GLU A 65 -11.51 -13.38 -1.70
CA GLU A 65 -11.35 -12.18 -0.91
C GLU A 65 -9.88 -11.73 -0.80
N ILE A 66 -9.66 -10.43 -0.80
CA ILE A 66 -8.34 -9.80 -0.66
C ILE A 66 -8.16 -9.40 0.82
N LEU A 67 -7.09 -9.86 1.46
CA LEU A 67 -6.63 -9.32 2.73
C LEU A 67 -5.71 -8.11 2.44
N ASP A 68 -6.18 -6.91 2.73
CA ASP A 68 -5.41 -5.67 2.60
C ASP A 68 -4.58 -5.46 3.87
N ILE A 69 -3.31 -5.88 3.83
CA ILE A 69 -2.39 -5.91 4.96
C ILE A 69 -1.72 -4.54 5.10
N GLY A 70 -1.86 -3.90 6.26
CA GLY A 70 -1.35 -2.56 6.51
C GLY A 70 -2.11 -1.49 5.71
N GLY A 71 -3.40 -1.70 5.43
CA GLY A 71 -4.18 -0.85 4.54
C GLY A 71 -4.53 0.55 5.08
N GLY A 72 -3.94 0.96 6.22
CA GLY A 72 -4.08 2.28 6.80
C GLY A 72 -5.53 2.66 7.07
N ASN A 73 -6.00 3.75 6.47
CA ASN A 73 -7.39 4.22 6.62
C ASN A 73 -8.40 3.42 5.78
N GLY A 74 -7.99 2.34 5.11
CA GLY A 74 -8.84 1.51 4.27
C GLY A 74 -9.25 2.16 2.93
N TYR A 75 -8.44 3.11 2.43
CA TYR A 75 -8.74 3.81 1.17
C TYR A 75 -8.72 2.88 -0.05
N VAL A 76 -7.75 1.96 -0.11
CA VAL A 76 -7.69 0.92 -1.15
C VAL A 76 -8.77 -0.13 -0.91
N THR A 77 -8.90 -0.62 0.34
CA THR A 77 -9.92 -1.60 0.72
C THR A 77 -11.33 -1.15 0.32
N ARG A 78 -11.69 0.11 0.61
CA ARG A 78 -13.00 0.67 0.25
C ARG A 78 -13.20 0.67 -1.26
N ARG A 79 -12.19 1.12 -2.02
CA ARG A 79 -12.26 1.16 -3.48
C ARG A 79 -12.43 -0.23 -4.10
N LEU A 80 -11.73 -1.23 -3.57
CA LEU A 80 -11.87 -2.62 -4.02
C LEU A 80 -13.29 -3.14 -3.80
N ILE A 81 -13.86 -2.89 -2.61
CA ILE A 81 -15.23 -3.30 -2.29
C ILE A 81 -16.25 -2.61 -3.19
N ASP A 82 -16.12 -1.30 -3.44
CA ASP A 82 -17.01 -0.53 -4.31
C ASP A 82 -17.02 -1.05 -5.76
N GLU A 83 -15.92 -1.67 -6.17
CA GLU A 83 -15.75 -2.26 -7.51
C GLU A 83 -16.08 -3.76 -7.54
N GLY A 84 -16.67 -4.30 -6.48
CA GLY A 84 -17.13 -5.68 -6.39
C GLY A 84 -16.10 -6.73 -6.00
N TYR A 85 -14.91 -6.31 -5.54
CA TYR A 85 -13.89 -7.21 -5.01
C TYR A 85 -14.01 -7.31 -3.50
N PRO A 86 -14.40 -8.46 -2.92
CA PRO A 86 -14.43 -8.63 -1.47
C PRO A 86 -13.07 -8.38 -0.87
N ALA A 87 -13.00 -7.53 0.15
CA ALA A 87 -11.74 -7.20 0.82
C ALA A 87 -11.94 -6.99 2.33
N VAL A 88 -10.90 -7.33 3.09
CA VAL A 88 -10.81 -7.16 4.55
C VAL A 88 -9.62 -6.28 4.86
N LEU A 89 -9.81 -5.25 5.66
CA LEU A 89 -8.73 -4.40 6.16
C LEU A 89 -8.05 -5.08 7.35
N LEU A 90 -6.75 -5.27 7.27
CA LEU A 90 -5.85 -5.59 8.38
C LEU A 90 -4.92 -4.40 8.61
N GLU A 91 -5.10 -3.69 9.71
CA GLU A 91 -4.36 -2.47 10.03
C GLU A 91 -3.96 -2.46 11.51
N PRO A 92 -2.66 -2.43 11.85
CA PRO A 92 -2.23 -2.44 13.25
C PRO A 92 -2.46 -1.11 13.97
N GLY A 93 -2.54 0.01 13.25
CA GLY A 93 -2.78 1.34 13.81
C GLY A 93 -4.23 1.55 14.22
N LEU A 94 -4.48 1.88 15.50
CA LEU A 94 -5.83 2.10 16.03
C LEU A 94 -6.61 3.17 15.26
N SER A 95 -5.98 4.30 14.92
CA SER A 95 -6.64 5.38 14.19
C SER A 95 -6.97 4.97 12.76
N GLY A 96 -6.09 4.23 12.09
CA GLY A 96 -6.34 3.69 10.75
C GLY A 96 -7.50 2.70 10.75
N ALA A 97 -7.47 1.73 11.66
CA ALA A 97 -8.56 0.76 11.81
C ALA A 97 -9.91 1.44 12.12
N TYR A 98 -9.91 2.44 13.01
CA TYR A 98 -11.11 3.24 13.30
C TYR A 98 -11.60 4.01 12.07
N ASN A 99 -10.71 4.70 11.37
CA ASN A 99 -11.05 5.45 10.15
C ASN A 99 -11.62 4.52 9.08
N GLY A 100 -11.03 3.35 8.88
CA GLY A 100 -11.54 2.33 7.97
C GLY A 100 -12.93 1.85 8.37
N LYS A 101 -13.12 1.46 9.62
CA LYS A 101 -14.39 0.93 10.10
C LYS A 101 -15.50 1.96 10.13
N VAL A 102 -15.25 3.11 10.77
CA VAL A 102 -16.28 4.09 11.10
C VAL A 102 -16.45 5.15 10.00
N LYS A 103 -15.33 5.73 9.54
CA LYS A 103 -15.40 6.84 8.58
C LYS A 103 -15.54 6.36 7.13
N ARG A 104 -14.93 5.22 6.76
CA ARG A 104 -15.07 4.61 5.42
C ARG A 104 -16.11 3.50 5.36
N ASN A 105 -16.78 3.20 6.48
CA ASN A 105 -17.83 2.20 6.58
C ASN A 105 -17.44 0.83 6.00
N LEU A 106 -16.24 0.36 6.34
CA LEU A 106 -15.79 -0.96 5.91
C LEU A 106 -16.53 -2.07 6.67
N PRO A 107 -16.99 -3.14 6.00
CA PRO A 107 -17.70 -4.23 6.65
C PRO A 107 -16.81 -4.99 7.62
N HIS A 108 -15.55 -5.24 7.25
CA HIS A 108 -14.61 -6.07 8.00
C HIS A 108 -13.29 -5.35 8.22
N VAL A 109 -12.94 -5.13 9.48
CA VAL A 109 -11.68 -4.49 9.91
C VAL A 109 -11.10 -5.27 11.07
N ILE A 110 -9.81 -5.59 10.95
CA ILE A 110 -9.01 -6.27 11.95
C ILE A 110 -7.88 -5.33 12.36
N CYS A 111 -7.81 -4.99 13.64
CA CYS A 111 -6.73 -4.19 14.22
C CYS A 111 -5.67 -5.11 14.80
N SER A 112 -4.68 -5.46 14.00
CA SER A 112 -3.60 -6.40 14.34
C SER A 112 -2.45 -6.29 13.35
N THR A 113 -1.26 -6.76 13.74
CA THR A 113 -0.24 -7.15 12.77
C THR A 113 -0.56 -8.50 12.14
N LEU A 114 0.11 -8.83 11.02
CA LEU A 114 -0.02 -10.13 10.40
C LEU A 114 0.46 -11.26 11.35
N GLN A 115 1.57 -11.01 12.05
CA GLN A 115 2.16 -11.97 12.99
C GLN A 115 1.24 -12.24 14.20
N ASP A 116 0.67 -11.19 14.80
CA ASP A 116 -0.22 -11.34 15.96
C ASP A 116 -1.58 -11.96 15.58
N LEU A 117 -2.02 -11.74 14.34
CA LEU A 117 -3.22 -12.35 13.80
C LEU A 117 -3.07 -13.88 13.64
N ASN A 118 -1.85 -14.36 13.43
CA ASN A 118 -1.49 -15.78 13.37
C ASN A 118 -2.48 -16.63 12.54
N LEU A 119 -2.74 -16.18 11.32
CA LEU A 119 -3.62 -16.89 10.39
C LEU A 119 -3.09 -18.29 10.08
N ARG A 120 -4.03 -19.23 9.85
CA ARG A 120 -3.70 -20.58 9.39
C ARG A 120 -3.03 -20.52 8.02
N ASP A 121 -2.15 -21.48 7.76
CA ASP A 121 -1.51 -21.66 6.47
C ASP A 121 -2.56 -21.86 5.38
N ALA A 122 -2.30 -21.32 4.20
CA ALA A 122 -3.14 -21.46 3.02
C ALA A 122 -4.63 -21.06 3.23
N SER A 123 -4.89 -20.09 4.10
CA SER A 123 -6.26 -19.65 4.44
C SER A 123 -6.76 -18.46 3.61
N VAL A 124 -5.88 -17.72 2.95
CA VAL A 124 -6.17 -16.46 2.24
C VAL A 124 -6.04 -16.65 0.73
N ALA A 125 -7.04 -16.23 -0.04
CA ALA A 125 -7.01 -16.34 -1.50
C ALA A 125 -6.09 -15.31 -2.18
N ALA A 126 -6.05 -14.09 -1.63
CA ALA A 126 -5.21 -13.01 -2.13
C ALA A 126 -4.81 -12.04 -1.01
N ALA A 127 -3.62 -11.46 -1.10
CA ALA A 127 -3.12 -10.42 -0.21
C ALA A 127 -2.75 -9.17 -1.00
N GLY A 128 -3.07 -8.00 -0.45
CA GLY A 128 -2.58 -6.70 -0.87
C GLY A 128 -1.64 -6.14 0.21
N CYS A 129 -0.48 -5.63 -0.19
CA CYS A 129 0.43 -4.87 0.68
C CYS A 129 0.82 -3.60 -0.10
N PHE A 130 0.12 -2.51 0.18
CA PHE A 130 0.22 -1.28 -0.61
C PHE A 130 0.96 -0.20 0.18
N ASP A 131 2.26 -0.05 -0.13
CA ASP A 131 3.22 0.81 0.60
C ASP A 131 3.33 0.38 2.07
N VAL A 132 3.74 -0.87 2.29
CA VAL A 132 3.85 -1.52 3.61
C VAL A 132 5.25 -2.08 3.84
N ILE A 133 5.81 -2.79 2.87
CA ILE A 133 7.05 -3.58 3.05
C ILE A 133 8.24 -2.67 3.40
N GLU A 134 8.25 -1.44 2.90
CA GLU A 134 9.27 -0.43 3.24
C GLU A 134 9.30 -0.05 4.72
N HIS A 135 8.23 -0.29 5.46
CA HIS A 135 8.11 -0.09 6.90
C HIS A 135 8.54 -1.29 7.73
N ILE A 136 8.86 -2.40 7.08
CA ILE A 136 9.23 -3.65 7.74
C ILE A 136 10.74 -3.83 7.66
N ASP A 137 11.40 -3.89 8.82
CA ASP A 137 12.85 -4.06 8.88
C ASP A 137 13.29 -5.40 8.27
N ASN A 138 12.69 -6.50 8.71
CA ASN A 138 12.88 -7.84 8.14
C ASN A 138 11.80 -8.16 7.11
N ASP A 139 11.91 -7.56 5.92
CA ASP A 139 10.97 -7.72 4.81
C ASP A 139 10.91 -9.16 4.27
N ALA A 140 12.02 -9.90 4.31
CA ALA A 140 12.06 -11.30 3.88
C ALA A 140 11.19 -12.19 4.79
N ALA A 141 11.28 -12.03 6.12
CA ALA A 141 10.43 -12.76 7.06
C ALA A 141 8.95 -12.39 6.87
N PHE A 142 8.64 -11.11 6.64
CA PHE A 142 7.28 -10.67 6.36
C PHE A 142 6.72 -11.30 5.07
N VAL A 143 7.50 -11.34 3.99
CA VAL A 143 7.11 -11.97 2.72
C VAL A 143 6.90 -13.48 2.89
N THR A 144 7.71 -14.13 3.73
CA THR A 144 7.53 -15.56 4.09
C THR A 144 6.20 -15.78 4.81
N ASP A 145 5.83 -14.90 5.78
CA ASP A 145 4.54 -14.97 6.47
C ASP A 145 3.36 -14.75 5.51
N VAL A 146 3.48 -13.78 4.60
CA VAL A 146 2.46 -13.56 3.56
C VAL A 146 2.32 -14.78 2.66
N ALA A 147 3.45 -15.38 2.27
CA ALA A 147 3.43 -16.60 1.47
C ALA A 147 2.78 -17.75 2.23
N ARG A 148 3.07 -17.92 3.52
CA ARG A 148 2.49 -18.97 4.37
C ARG A 148 0.96 -18.91 4.38
N ILE A 149 0.39 -17.75 4.60
CA ILE A 149 -1.08 -17.59 4.71
C ILE A 149 -1.81 -17.70 3.38
N LEU A 150 -1.15 -17.41 2.25
CA LEU A 150 -1.76 -17.50 0.94
C LEU A 150 -1.99 -18.95 0.53
N GLN A 151 -3.13 -19.21 -0.08
CA GLN A 151 -3.44 -20.49 -0.72
C GLN A 151 -2.44 -20.80 -1.84
N PRO A 152 -2.24 -22.08 -2.22
CA PRO A 152 -1.48 -22.42 -3.41
C PRO A 152 -2.02 -21.67 -4.64
N LYS A 153 -1.12 -21.00 -5.39
CA LYS A 153 -1.47 -20.11 -6.50
C LYS A 153 -2.26 -18.87 -6.09
N GLY A 154 -2.31 -18.53 -4.81
CA GLY A 154 -2.87 -17.27 -4.31
C GLY A 154 -2.13 -16.05 -4.85
N MET A 155 -2.84 -14.93 -4.95
CA MET A 155 -2.33 -13.70 -5.56
C MET A 155 -1.77 -12.76 -4.51
N LEU A 156 -0.63 -12.15 -4.83
CA LEU A 156 -0.02 -11.07 -4.05
C LEU A 156 0.04 -9.81 -4.91
N TYR A 157 -0.50 -8.71 -4.39
CA TYR A 157 -0.47 -7.39 -5.00
C TYR A 157 0.35 -6.46 -4.11
N LEU A 158 1.38 -5.83 -4.68
CA LEU A 158 2.27 -4.93 -3.94
C LEU A 158 2.36 -3.58 -4.63
N THR A 159 2.40 -2.50 -3.85
CA THR A 159 3.03 -1.25 -4.26
C THR A 159 4.17 -0.93 -3.29
N LEU A 160 5.26 -0.37 -3.82
CA LEU A 160 6.48 -0.10 -3.09
C LEU A 160 7.08 1.22 -3.58
N PRO A 161 7.56 2.10 -2.70
CA PRO A 161 8.35 3.25 -3.12
C PRO A 161 9.60 2.77 -3.85
N ALA A 162 9.78 3.30 -5.06
CA ALA A 162 10.82 2.86 -5.96
C ALA A 162 12.01 3.83 -6.00
N LYS A 163 13.16 3.28 -6.46
CA LYS A 163 14.38 4.04 -6.77
C LYS A 163 15.04 4.69 -5.55
N GLN A 164 16.05 4.02 -5.02
CA GLN A 164 16.82 4.49 -3.86
C GLN A 164 17.39 5.90 -4.02
N TRP A 165 17.64 6.35 -5.25
CA TRP A 165 18.12 7.71 -5.50
C TRP A 165 17.06 8.81 -5.24
N LEU A 166 15.79 8.45 -5.02
CA LEU A 166 14.72 9.35 -4.59
C LEU A 166 14.59 9.44 -3.06
N TRP A 167 15.45 8.76 -2.31
CA TRP A 167 15.44 8.83 -0.85
C TRP A 167 15.54 10.27 -0.34
N SER A 168 14.67 10.62 0.60
CA SER A 168 14.51 12.00 1.07
C SER A 168 14.09 12.05 2.56
N ALA A 169 13.94 13.26 3.10
CA ALA A 169 13.43 13.48 4.44
C ALA A 169 12.02 12.89 4.65
N CYS A 170 11.22 12.79 3.58
CA CYS A 170 9.90 12.16 3.65
C CYS A 170 9.99 10.68 4.00
N ASP A 171 10.95 9.94 3.42
CA ASP A 171 11.15 8.53 3.72
C ASP A 171 11.54 8.33 5.18
N VAL A 172 12.47 9.15 5.68
CA VAL A 172 12.91 9.11 7.08
C VAL A 172 11.74 9.43 8.03
N TYR A 173 10.95 10.45 7.72
CA TYR A 173 9.79 10.85 8.53
C TYR A 173 8.71 9.77 8.55
N SER A 174 8.47 9.10 7.42
CA SER A 174 7.51 8.00 7.31
C SER A 174 7.99 6.70 7.96
N GLY A 175 9.25 6.64 8.42
CA GLY A 175 9.82 5.44 9.02
C GLY A 175 10.14 4.34 8.01
N HIS A 176 10.46 4.72 6.76
CA HIS A 176 10.89 3.75 5.75
C HIS A 176 12.30 3.23 6.08
N PHE A 177 12.53 1.95 5.84
CA PHE A 177 13.85 1.34 5.90
C PHE A 177 14.57 1.41 4.55
N ARG A 178 13.83 1.33 3.44
CA ARG A 178 14.39 1.27 2.08
C ARG A 178 13.40 1.67 1.00
N ARG A 179 13.93 1.89 -0.21
CA ARG A 179 13.19 1.92 -1.47
C ARG A 179 13.65 0.76 -2.35
N HIS A 180 12.77 0.29 -3.20
CA HIS A 180 13.03 -0.89 -4.02
C HIS A 180 13.28 -0.54 -5.49
N ASP A 181 14.02 -1.42 -6.17
CA ASP A 181 14.12 -1.48 -7.63
C ASP A 181 13.66 -2.86 -8.12
N GLU A 182 13.66 -3.07 -9.42
CA GLU A 182 13.23 -4.32 -10.03
C GLU A 182 14.00 -5.53 -9.50
N ARG A 183 15.31 -5.40 -9.33
CA ARG A 183 16.17 -6.48 -8.86
C ARG A 183 15.94 -6.80 -7.40
N SER A 184 15.82 -5.79 -6.54
CA SER A 184 15.57 -6.00 -5.11
C SER A 184 14.21 -6.63 -4.87
N VAL A 185 13.18 -6.24 -5.64
CA VAL A 185 11.86 -6.87 -5.58
C VAL A 185 11.90 -8.31 -6.07
N ALA A 186 12.62 -8.59 -7.18
CA ALA A 186 12.75 -9.95 -7.69
C ALA A 186 13.41 -10.86 -6.65
N ASN A 187 14.53 -10.44 -6.07
CA ASN A 187 15.23 -11.20 -5.02
C ASN A 187 14.35 -11.41 -3.77
N LEU A 188 13.57 -10.41 -3.36
CA LEU A 188 12.69 -10.50 -2.20
C LEU A 188 11.58 -11.54 -2.38
N LEU A 189 11.08 -11.69 -3.62
CA LEU A 189 9.92 -12.53 -3.90
C LEU A 189 10.31 -13.92 -4.46
N GLU A 190 11.53 -14.12 -4.99
CA GLU A 190 11.91 -15.28 -5.77
C GLU A 190 11.77 -16.62 -5.04
N GLU A 191 11.89 -16.64 -3.72
CA GLU A 191 11.78 -17.88 -2.94
C GLU A 191 10.33 -18.42 -2.96
N HIS A 192 9.35 -17.55 -2.78
CA HIS A 192 7.97 -17.95 -2.53
C HIS A 192 7.00 -17.65 -3.69
N PHE A 193 7.36 -16.74 -4.58
CA PHE A 193 6.45 -16.20 -5.59
C PHE A 193 7.04 -16.26 -7.00
N ASN A 194 6.13 -16.37 -7.98
CA ASN A 194 6.40 -16.08 -9.37
C ASN A 194 5.82 -14.71 -9.71
N ILE A 195 6.65 -13.74 -10.06
CA ILE A 195 6.19 -12.43 -10.53
C ILE A 195 5.54 -12.61 -11.90
N ILE A 196 4.28 -12.22 -12.03
CA ILE A 196 3.51 -12.32 -13.27
C ILE A 196 3.36 -10.96 -13.96
N TYR A 197 3.51 -9.87 -13.21
CA TYR A 197 3.54 -8.51 -13.74
C TYR A 197 4.30 -7.59 -12.81
N LEU A 198 5.16 -6.76 -13.38
CA LEU A 198 5.90 -5.72 -12.68
C LEU A 198 5.94 -4.46 -13.55
N THR A 199 5.63 -3.33 -12.98
CA THR A 199 5.67 -2.03 -13.66
C THR A 199 5.95 -0.92 -12.67
N PHE A 200 6.37 0.22 -13.21
CA PHE A 200 6.55 1.46 -12.44
C PHE A 200 5.55 2.51 -12.89
N PHE A 201 5.12 3.35 -11.97
CA PHE A 201 4.22 4.46 -12.25
C PHE A 201 4.65 5.75 -11.56
N PHE A 202 3.95 6.87 -11.82
CA PHE A 202 4.38 8.21 -11.47
C PHE A 202 5.72 8.60 -12.12
N GLY A 203 5.94 8.16 -13.36
CA GLY A 203 7.20 8.43 -14.07
C GLY A 203 7.49 9.91 -14.27
N CYS A 204 6.45 10.72 -14.56
CA CYS A 204 6.59 12.17 -14.74
C CYS A 204 6.98 12.92 -13.45
N LEU A 205 6.73 12.32 -12.27
CA LEU A 205 7.08 12.92 -10.97
C LEU A 205 8.51 12.61 -10.52
N SER A 206 9.23 11.72 -11.19
CA SER A 206 10.57 11.28 -10.74
C SER A 206 11.58 12.43 -10.69
N LEU A 207 11.66 13.24 -11.75
CA LEU A 207 12.59 14.37 -11.81
C LEU A 207 12.18 15.50 -10.86
N PRO A 208 10.91 15.95 -10.82
CA PRO A 208 10.47 16.93 -9.84
C PRO A 208 10.77 16.50 -8.39
N LEU A 209 10.46 15.27 -8.02
CA LEU A 209 10.72 14.77 -6.66
C LEU A 209 12.20 14.68 -6.34
N PHE A 210 13.03 14.32 -7.30
CA PHE A 210 14.48 14.35 -7.13
C PHE A 210 14.98 15.77 -6.83
N LEU A 211 14.62 16.73 -7.68
CA LEU A 211 15.10 18.12 -7.55
C LEU A 211 14.56 18.82 -6.29
N MET A 212 13.32 18.56 -5.94
CA MET A 212 12.66 19.27 -4.83
C MET A 212 12.85 18.61 -3.47
N LYS A 213 13.10 17.28 -3.41
CA LYS A 213 13.17 16.52 -2.15
C LYS A 213 14.48 15.78 -1.97
N ALA A 214 14.86 14.91 -2.91
CA ALA A 214 16.03 14.05 -2.72
C ALA A 214 17.36 14.83 -2.80
N LEU A 215 17.50 15.74 -3.75
CA LEU A 215 18.71 16.55 -3.90
C LEU A 215 18.93 17.51 -2.71
N PRO A 216 17.95 18.32 -2.27
CA PRO A 216 18.10 19.14 -1.05
C PRO A 216 18.43 18.34 0.20
N PHE A 217 17.83 17.15 0.35
CA PHE A 217 18.11 16.24 1.46
C PHE A 217 19.58 15.77 1.44
N ARG A 218 20.10 15.36 0.28
CA ARG A 218 21.50 14.93 0.11
C ARG A 218 22.51 16.04 0.35
N LEU A 219 22.12 17.28 0.03
CA LEU A 219 22.94 18.46 0.27
C LEU A 219 22.83 18.96 1.75
N GLY A 220 22.07 18.30 2.60
CA GLY A 220 21.87 18.70 3.99
C GLY A 220 21.03 19.98 4.17
N ILE A 221 20.38 20.47 3.10
CA ILE A 221 19.59 21.72 3.10
C ILE A 221 18.18 21.47 3.68
N SER A 222 17.60 20.30 3.44
CA SER A 222 16.26 19.94 3.91
C SER A 222 16.33 18.93 5.04
N LYS A 223 16.01 19.39 6.26
CA LYS A 223 15.83 18.57 7.46
C LYS A 223 14.40 18.64 8.01
N GLU A 224 13.52 19.39 7.32
CA GLU A 224 12.20 19.70 7.86
C GLU A 224 11.23 18.51 7.75
N LYS A 225 10.42 18.38 8.81
CA LYS A 225 9.24 17.49 8.81
C LYS A 225 8.28 17.97 7.72
N PRO A 226 7.67 17.06 6.97
CA PRO A 226 6.62 17.41 6.03
C PRO A 226 5.51 18.21 6.74
N ASN A 227 5.14 19.38 6.21
CA ASN A 227 4.09 20.20 6.75
C ASN A 227 2.77 19.92 5.99
N VAL A 228 1.62 19.96 6.67
CA VAL A 228 0.29 19.73 6.09
C VAL A 228 0.05 20.61 4.86
N LEU A 229 0.37 21.90 4.94
CA LEU A 229 0.19 22.86 3.84
C LEU A 229 1.05 22.53 2.62
N THR A 230 2.28 22.06 2.84
CA THR A 230 3.18 21.65 1.77
C THR A 230 2.64 20.39 1.08
N HIS A 231 2.14 19.44 1.86
CA HIS A 231 1.53 18.21 1.33
C HIS A 231 0.25 18.49 0.53
N GLU A 232 -0.65 19.36 1.00
CA GLU A 232 -1.85 19.71 0.24
C GLU A 232 -1.51 20.33 -1.13
N THR A 233 -0.51 21.20 -1.18
CA THR A 233 -0.04 21.83 -2.42
C THR A 233 0.62 20.81 -3.33
N GLU A 234 1.50 19.96 -2.81
CA GLU A 234 2.23 18.92 -3.54
C GLU A 234 1.29 17.84 -4.09
N HIS A 235 0.25 17.50 -3.34
CA HIS A 235 -0.75 16.52 -3.76
C HIS A 235 -1.84 17.09 -4.68
N GLY A 236 -1.73 18.37 -5.07
CA GLY A 236 -2.60 18.99 -6.07
C GLY A 236 -4.06 19.11 -5.61
N ALA A 237 -4.29 19.30 -4.31
CA ALA A 237 -5.64 19.51 -3.79
C ALA A 237 -6.29 20.79 -4.37
N ASN A 238 -5.49 21.79 -4.74
CA ASN A 238 -5.96 23.11 -5.17
C ASN A 238 -6.15 23.29 -6.69
N GLY A 239 -6.00 22.27 -7.52
CA GLY A 239 -6.29 22.31 -8.96
C GLY A 239 -5.47 23.39 -9.73
N GLY A 240 -5.29 23.20 -11.04
CA GLY A 240 -4.61 24.14 -11.94
C GLY A 240 -4.29 23.47 -13.28
N ILE A 241 -3.83 24.25 -14.26
CA ILE A 241 -3.47 23.75 -15.60
C ILE A 241 -2.40 22.67 -15.49
N ILE A 242 -1.39 22.86 -14.63
CA ILE A 242 -0.32 21.90 -14.41
C ILE A 242 -0.86 20.59 -13.85
N VAL A 243 -1.74 20.64 -12.84
CA VAL A 243 -2.38 19.48 -12.25
C VAL A 243 -3.24 18.75 -13.27
N SER A 244 -3.94 19.47 -14.15
CA SER A 244 -4.73 18.88 -15.22
C SER A 244 -3.85 18.15 -16.25
N LEU A 245 -2.68 18.72 -16.60
CA LEU A 245 -1.72 18.08 -17.47
C LEU A 245 -1.13 16.80 -16.84
N ILE A 246 -0.72 16.88 -15.59
CA ILE A 246 -0.23 15.72 -14.82
C ILE A 246 -1.30 14.62 -14.81
N LYS A 247 -2.56 14.94 -14.51
CA LYS A 247 -3.67 13.96 -14.53
C LYS A 247 -3.78 13.25 -15.88
N ARG A 248 -3.72 13.97 -17.01
CA ARG A 248 -3.76 13.36 -18.35
C ARG A 248 -2.59 12.41 -18.61
N ILE A 249 -1.40 12.74 -18.11
CA ILE A 249 -0.22 11.86 -18.23
C ILE A 249 -0.44 10.60 -17.40
N LEU A 250 -0.96 10.75 -16.17
CA LEU A 250 -1.22 9.65 -15.26
C LEU A 250 -2.35 8.73 -15.77
N ASP A 251 -3.38 9.29 -16.39
CA ASP A 251 -4.45 8.49 -17.03
C ASP A 251 -3.90 7.59 -18.14
N LYS A 252 -2.92 8.09 -18.93
CA LYS A 252 -2.21 7.27 -19.91
C LYS A 252 -1.37 6.17 -19.25
N GLU A 253 -0.78 6.40 -18.08
CA GLU A 253 -0.08 5.34 -17.36
C GLU A 253 -1.04 4.21 -16.97
N THR A 254 -2.22 4.55 -16.47
CA THR A 254 -3.23 3.55 -16.10
C THR A 254 -3.67 2.70 -17.31
N SER A 255 -3.76 3.27 -18.52
CA SER A 255 -4.13 2.51 -19.71
C SER A 255 -3.11 1.43 -20.08
N LEU A 256 -1.83 1.63 -19.76
CA LEU A 256 -0.79 0.63 -20.04
C LEU A 256 -1.02 -0.69 -19.31
N ILE A 257 -1.54 -0.65 -18.08
CA ILE A 257 -1.89 -1.88 -17.35
C ILE A 257 -2.98 -2.66 -18.11
N ARG A 258 -4.03 -1.97 -18.59
CA ARG A 258 -5.10 -2.59 -19.37
C ARG A 258 -4.55 -3.31 -20.61
N GLU A 259 -3.56 -2.73 -21.24
CA GLU A 259 -2.87 -3.28 -22.39
C GLU A 259 -1.84 -4.37 -22.05
N GLY A 260 -1.53 -4.58 -20.75
CA GLY A 260 -0.49 -5.49 -20.28
C GLY A 260 0.93 -5.02 -20.54
N LYS A 261 1.11 -3.72 -20.80
CA LYS A 261 2.42 -3.08 -21.01
C LYS A 261 3.00 -2.64 -19.68
N SER A 262 4.31 -2.77 -19.53
CA SER A 262 5.05 -2.34 -18.35
C SER A 262 5.95 -1.14 -18.65
N LYS A 263 6.31 -0.40 -17.59
CA LYS A 263 7.32 0.64 -17.58
C LYS A 263 8.44 0.25 -16.63
N THR A 264 9.65 0.66 -16.93
CA THR A 264 10.86 0.47 -16.10
C THR A 264 11.21 1.69 -15.24
N TRP A 265 10.43 2.77 -15.39
CA TRP A 265 10.69 4.07 -14.77
C TRP A 265 9.46 4.63 -14.08
N GLY A 266 9.64 5.05 -12.81
CA GLY A 266 8.61 5.65 -11.97
C GLY A 266 9.07 5.75 -10.53
N THR A 267 8.29 6.44 -9.70
CA THR A 267 8.58 6.64 -8.28
C THR A 267 8.01 5.55 -7.38
N THR A 268 7.09 4.77 -7.93
CA THR A 268 6.43 3.64 -7.26
C THR A 268 6.46 2.42 -8.17
N CYS A 269 6.75 1.27 -7.60
CA CYS A 269 6.70 -0.04 -8.26
C CYS A 269 5.37 -0.72 -7.92
N LEU A 270 4.68 -1.27 -8.92
CA LEU A 270 3.57 -2.20 -8.73
C LEU A 270 4.03 -3.60 -9.13
N VAL A 271 3.75 -4.56 -8.28
CA VAL A 271 4.06 -5.97 -8.51
C VAL A 271 2.81 -6.81 -8.32
N ILE A 272 2.59 -7.75 -9.23
CA ILE A 272 1.61 -8.81 -9.09
C ILE A 272 2.37 -10.12 -9.16
N ALA A 273 2.22 -10.90 -8.13
CA ALA A 273 2.90 -12.17 -8.01
C ALA A 273 1.92 -13.28 -7.62
N LYS A 274 2.30 -14.49 -7.93
CA LYS A 274 1.52 -15.69 -7.64
C LYS A 274 2.35 -16.62 -6.77
N LYS A 275 1.79 -17.06 -5.65
CA LYS A 275 2.44 -18.03 -4.78
C LYS A 275 2.80 -19.28 -5.56
N LYS A 276 4.02 -19.76 -5.38
CA LYS A 276 4.47 -21.07 -5.88
C LYS A 276 3.65 -22.21 -5.26
N LEU A 277 3.77 -23.40 -5.82
CA LEU A 277 3.09 -24.58 -5.29
C LEU A 277 3.83 -25.11 -4.06
#